data_46d5879cefab988b2a37cd8d89a33b79
#
_entry.id   46d5879cefab988b2a37cd8d89a33b79
#
_cell.length_a   1.000
_cell.length_b   1.000
_cell.length_c   1.000
_cell.angle_alpha   90.00
_cell.angle_beta   90.00
_cell.angle_gamma   90.00
#
_symmetry.space_group_name_H-M   'P 1'
#
loop_
_entity.id
_entity.type
_entity.pdbx_description
1 polymer ?
#
loop_
_entity_poly.entity_id
_entity_poly.type
_entity_poly.pdbx_seq_one_letter_code
_entity_poly.pdbx_strand_id
1 'polypeptide(L)'
;MKDHSVDDTINLEHEQEQEQEQEQDSLHRILVPDVHDLPLTPPSAIESNFVSYFAPDFTKPGHDQYVYRHANGLCVIGLARTHVAFKDTSGITAVDFNVGKSDRSGIKVTGKRKKNAQHFESNSALCKVNTDDASYIVRCCVKGSLLEVNDRLIKQPGLLNSSADREGYIAIIMPKPADWLKVKGSLLGLEEYKKLREC
;
A
#
# COMPACT_ATOMS: atom_id res chain seq x y z
N MET A 1 -75.07 5.65 14.61
CA MET A 1 -74.06 5.52 13.55
C MET A 1 -73.00 6.53 13.82
N LYS A 2 -71.94 6.17 14.53
CA LYS A 2 -70.76 6.99 14.74
C LYS A 2 -69.64 6.08 15.19
N ASP A 3 -68.47 6.40 14.71
CA ASP A 3 -67.11 5.99 15.18
C ASP A 3 -66.64 4.56 14.91
N HIS A 4 -66.54 4.18 13.63
CA HIS A 4 -65.65 3.10 13.22
C HIS A 4 -64.47 3.56 12.27
N SER A 5 -64.54 4.80 11.75
CA SER A 5 -63.55 5.25 10.75
C SER A 5 -62.28 5.88 11.32
N VAL A 6 -62.26 6.26 12.59
CA VAL A 6 -61.11 6.92 13.23
C VAL A 6 -60.13 5.87 13.80
N ASP A 7 -60.70 4.77 14.35
CA ASP A 7 -59.87 3.67 14.92
C ASP A 7 -59.13 2.89 13.85
N ASP A 8 -59.71 2.72 12.65
CA ASP A 8 -59.07 2.02 11.54
C ASP A 8 -57.85 2.85 10.96
N THR A 9 -57.98 4.18 10.97
CA THR A 9 -56.90 5.07 10.47
C THR A 9 -55.70 5.09 11.43
N ILE A 10 -55.94 5.11 12.72
CA ILE A 10 -54.90 5.08 13.76
C ILE A 10 -54.13 3.73 13.75
N ASN A 11 -54.83 2.62 13.52
CA ASN A 11 -54.21 1.30 13.40
C ASN A 11 -53.32 1.19 12.15
N LEU A 12 -53.78 1.74 11.01
CA LEU A 12 -52.96 1.76 9.77
C LEU A 12 -51.70 2.61 9.88
N GLU A 13 -51.80 3.75 10.57
CA GLU A 13 -50.61 4.59 10.83
C GLU A 13 -49.60 3.88 11.76
N HIS A 14 -50.06 3.20 12.79
CA HIS A 14 -49.22 2.41 13.69
C HIS A 14 -48.58 1.20 13.01
N GLU A 15 -49.29 0.52 12.12
CA GLU A 15 -48.74 -0.60 11.33
C GLU A 15 -47.66 -0.09 10.35
N GLN A 16 -47.83 1.06 9.70
CA GLN A 16 -46.87 1.68 8.82
C GLN A 16 -45.60 2.17 9.56
N GLU A 17 -45.76 2.73 10.76
CA GLU A 17 -44.63 3.11 11.61
C GLU A 17 -43.81 1.88 12.05
N GLN A 18 -44.46 0.79 12.44
CA GLN A 18 -43.79 -0.45 12.81
C GLN A 18 -43.06 -1.13 11.64
N GLU A 19 -43.62 -1.10 10.43
CA GLU A 19 -42.96 -1.60 9.23
C GLU A 19 -41.70 -0.75 8.88
N GLN A 20 -41.78 0.58 9.00
CA GLN A 20 -40.65 1.47 8.76
C GLN A 20 -39.53 1.29 9.80
N GLU A 21 -39.86 1.10 11.08
CA GLU A 21 -38.86 0.80 12.11
C GLU A 21 -38.20 -0.55 11.87
N GLN A 22 -38.92 -1.58 11.45
CA GLN A 22 -38.36 -2.88 11.12
C GLN A 22 -37.45 -2.85 9.89
N GLU A 23 -37.82 -2.09 8.85
CA GLU A 23 -36.97 -1.89 7.69
C GLU A 23 -35.67 -1.14 8.04
N GLN A 24 -35.73 -0.09 8.87
CA GLN A 24 -34.58 0.65 9.34
C GLN A 24 -33.67 -0.21 10.20
N ASP A 25 -34.17 -1.02 11.09
CA ASP A 25 -33.39 -1.93 11.94
C ASP A 25 -32.71 -3.05 11.11
N SER A 26 -33.45 -3.54 10.09
CA SER A 26 -32.93 -4.51 9.13
C SER A 26 -31.77 -3.92 8.29
N LEU A 27 -31.93 -2.71 7.78
CA LEU A 27 -30.88 -1.98 7.05
C LEU A 27 -29.69 -1.67 7.95
N HIS A 28 -29.93 -1.28 9.19
CA HIS A 28 -28.87 -1.02 10.16
C HIS A 28 -28.02 -2.27 10.41
N ARG A 29 -28.64 -3.45 10.59
CA ARG A 29 -27.94 -4.73 10.78
C ARG A 29 -27.11 -5.15 9.57
N ILE A 30 -27.55 -4.80 8.35
CA ILE A 30 -26.79 -5.08 7.12
C ILE A 30 -25.60 -4.13 6.95
N LEU A 31 -25.78 -2.86 7.30
CA LEU A 31 -24.80 -1.80 7.05
C LEU A 31 -23.77 -1.65 8.19
N VAL A 32 -24.15 -2.00 9.41
CA VAL A 32 -23.30 -1.89 10.60
C VAL A 32 -23.03 -3.29 11.13
N PRO A 33 -21.83 -3.86 10.88
CA PRO A 33 -21.46 -5.16 11.42
C PRO A 33 -21.58 -5.17 12.95
N ASP A 34 -22.00 -6.29 13.53
CA ASP A 34 -21.95 -6.46 14.98
C ASP A 34 -20.50 -6.26 15.47
N VAL A 35 -20.35 -5.54 16.57
CA VAL A 35 -19.03 -5.32 17.19
C VAL A 35 -18.33 -6.64 17.51
N HIS A 36 -19.08 -7.70 17.82
CA HIS A 36 -18.56 -9.04 18.09
C HIS A 36 -18.06 -9.76 16.83
N ASP A 37 -18.52 -9.38 15.64
CA ASP A 37 -18.08 -9.92 14.35
C ASP A 37 -16.87 -9.18 13.78
N LEU A 38 -16.48 -8.06 14.38
CA LEU A 38 -15.31 -7.31 13.93
C LEU A 38 -14.02 -8.05 14.34
N PRO A 39 -13.04 -8.13 13.44
CA PRO A 39 -11.75 -8.72 13.77
C PRO A 39 -11.08 -7.93 14.89
N LEU A 40 -10.49 -8.62 15.86
CA LEU A 40 -9.73 -8.00 16.97
C LEU A 40 -8.65 -7.05 16.46
N THR A 41 -8.07 -7.36 15.32
CA THR A 41 -7.09 -6.54 14.61
C THR A 41 -7.62 -6.28 13.20
N PRO A 42 -8.20 -5.12 12.91
CA PRO A 42 -8.68 -4.81 11.56
C PRO A 42 -7.51 -4.77 10.59
N PRO A 43 -7.68 -5.23 9.34
CA PRO A 43 -6.64 -5.17 8.34
C PRO A 43 -6.23 -3.73 8.07
N SER A 44 -4.94 -3.51 7.90
CA SER A 44 -4.42 -2.20 7.51
C SER A 44 -4.90 -1.82 6.10
N ALA A 45 -4.81 -0.54 5.75
CA ALA A 45 -5.14 -0.08 4.39
C ALA A 45 -4.28 -0.77 3.31
N ILE A 46 -3.07 -1.19 3.65
CA ILE A 46 -2.20 -1.95 2.75
C ILE A 46 -2.74 -3.36 2.55
N GLU A 47 -3.04 -4.07 3.62
CA GLU A 47 -3.60 -5.43 3.54
C GLU A 47 -4.94 -5.47 2.81
N SER A 48 -5.76 -4.42 2.96
CA SER A 48 -7.08 -4.34 2.32
C SER A 48 -7.02 -4.01 0.82
N ASN A 49 -6.02 -3.24 0.37
CA ASN A 49 -6.01 -2.68 -0.98
C ASN A 49 -4.86 -3.19 -1.86
N PHE A 50 -3.86 -3.84 -1.29
CA PHE A 50 -2.68 -4.28 -2.01
C PHE A 50 -2.41 -5.77 -1.82
N VAL A 51 -1.92 -6.39 -2.88
CA VAL A 51 -1.27 -7.70 -2.77
C VAL A 51 0.21 -7.48 -2.50
N SER A 52 0.70 -8.04 -1.40
CA SER A 52 2.09 -7.91 -0.98
C SER A 52 2.98 -8.93 -1.66
N TYR A 53 4.00 -8.43 -2.34
CA TYR A 53 5.09 -9.20 -2.91
C TYR A 53 6.41 -8.71 -2.35
N PHE A 54 7.43 -9.59 -2.36
CA PHE A 54 8.76 -9.30 -1.86
C PHE A 54 9.83 -9.76 -2.84
N ALA A 55 10.87 -8.96 -2.98
CA ALA A 55 12.08 -9.27 -3.70
C ALA A 55 13.21 -9.48 -2.68
N PRO A 56 13.41 -10.72 -2.17
CA PRO A 56 14.45 -10.99 -1.20
C PRO A 56 15.83 -10.92 -1.83
N ASP A 57 16.82 -10.48 -1.06
CA ASP A 57 18.21 -10.42 -1.47
C ASP A 57 18.43 -9.74 -2.83
N PHE A 58 17.61 -8.72 -3.14
CA PHE A 58 17.61 -8.12 -4.47
C PHE A 58 18.98 -7.48 -4.79
N THR A 59 19.71 -8.11 -5.68
CA THR A 59 21.11 -7.83 -6.08
C THR A 59 22.19 -8.12 -5.04
N LYS A 60 21.88 -8.17 -3.75
CA LYS A 60 22.84 -8.47 -2.66
C LYS A 60 22.10 -9.12 -1.49
N PRO A 61 22.77 -9.98 -0.71
CA PRO A 61 22.18 -10.57 0.49
C PRO A 61 21.66 -9.50 1.46
N GLY A 62 20.45 -9.71 1.99
CA GLY A 62 19.80 -8.80 2.95
C GLY A 62 19.21 -7.52 2.35
N HIS A 63 19.29 -7.32 1.03
CA HIS A 63 18.69 -6.16 0.35
C HIS A 63 17.24 -6.46 -0.03
N ASP A 64 16.41 -6.72 0.96
CA ASP A 64 15.02 -7.08 0.78
C ASP A 64 14.16 -5.85 0.49
N GLN A 65 13.39 -5.92 -0.58
CA GLN A 65 12.45 -4.86 -0.95
C GLN A 65 11.03 -5.43 -1.06
N TYR A 66 10.03 -4.61 -0.76
CA TYR A 66 8.65 -4.97 -1.04
C TYR A 66 8.15 -4.34 -2.34
N VAL A 67 7.16 -5.00 -2.92
CA VAL A 67 6.39 -4.56 -4.08
C VAL A 67 4.92 -4.75 -3.73
N TYR A 68 4.23 -3.69 -3.32
CA TYR A 68 2.81 -3.74 -3.04
C TYR A 68 2.01 -3.42 -4.30
N ARG A 69 1.25 -4.37 -4.76
CA ARG A 69 0.48 -4.28 -6.00
C ARG A 69 -0.97 -3.94 -5.75
N HIS A 70 -1.40 -2.77 -6.20
CA HIS A 70 -2.80 -2.37 -6.18
C HIS A 70 -3.58 -2.97 -7.36
N ALA A 71 -4.91 -3.14 -7.21
CA ALA A 71 -5.79 -3.73 -8.24
C ALA A 71 -5.76 -2.96 -9.57
N ASN A 72 -5.52 -1.63 -9.57
CA ASN A 72 -5.39 -0.82 -10.79
C ASN A 72 -4.05 -1.01 -11.52
N GLY A 73 -3.15 -1.85 -11.00
CA GLY A 73 -1.87 -2.14 -11.61
C GLY A 73 -0.69 -1.30 -11.14
N LEU A 74 -0.87 -0.34 -10.24
CA LEU A 74 0.23 0.37 -9.58
C LEU A 74 1.03 -0.57 -8.68
N CYS A 75 2.35 -0.33 -8.62
CA CYS A 75 3.24 -0.95 -7.66
C CYS A 75 3.88 0.12 -6.77
N VAL A 76 3.78 -0.05 -5.47
CA VAL A 76 4.49 0.75 -4.47
C VAL A 76 5.74 0.00 -4.08
N ILE A 77 6.88 0.65 -4.15
CA ILE A 77 8.20 0.07 -3.87
C ILE A 77 8.77 0.68 -2.60
N GLY A 78 9.35 -0.17 -1.76
CA GLY A 78 10.05 0.26 -0.56
C GLY A 78 10.94 -0.83 0.02
N LEU A 79 11.51 -0.56 1.19
CA LEU A 79 12.35 -1.49 1.92
C LEU A 79 11.49 -2.44 2.76
N ALA A 80 11.72 -3.73 2.66
CA ALA A 80 11.13 -4.69 3.57
C ALA A 80 11.76 -4.53 4.98
N ARG A 81 11.00 -4.84 6.03
CA ARG A 81 11.45 -4.68 7.43
C ARG A 81 12.71 -5.50 7.77
N THR A 82 12.99 -6.54 7.00
CA THR A 82 14.18 -7.39 7.14
C THR A 82 15.40 -6.85 6.41
N HIS A 83 15.26 -5.73 5.68
CA HIS A 83 16.37 -5.13 4.94
C HIS A 83 17.54 -4.80 5.88
N VAL A 84 18.74 -5.09 5.43
CA VAL A 84 19.98 -4.94 6.24
C VAL A 84 20.18 -3.51 6.79
N ALA A 85 19.70 -2.49 6.11
CA ALA A 85 19.78 -1.09 6.58
C ALA A 85 19.07 -0.86 7.92
N PHE A 86 18.09 -1.68 8.30
CA PHE A 86 17.41 -1.57 9.60
C PHE A 86 18.13 -2.29 10.75
N LYS A 87 19.22 -3.02 10.43
CA LYS A 87 20.05 -3.66 11.45
C LYS A 87 21.09 -2.72 12.05
N ASP A 88 21.32 -1.59 11.39
CA ASP A 88 22.19 -0.54 11.88
C ASP A 88 21.54 0.15 13.10
N THR A 89 22.30 0.35 14.16
CA THR A 89 21.80 0.93 15.42
C THR A 89 21.36 2.38 15.26
N SER A 90 21.97 3.13 14.34
CA SER A 90 21.58 4.50 14.01
C SER A 90 20.33 4.54 13.12
N GLY A 91 19.97 3.42 12.50
CA GLY A 91 18.95 3.34 11.49
C GLY A 91 19.30 4.14 10.22
N ILE A 92 18.28 4.45 9.45
CA ILE A 92 18.43 5.21 8.20
C ILE A 92 18.46 6.70 8.53
N THR A 93 19.55 7.38 8.14
CA THR A 93 19.83 8.78 8.46
C THR A 93 19.63 9.71 7.26
N ALA A 94 19.73 9.22 6.03
CA ALA A 94 19.52 10.03 4.84
C ALA A 94 19.01 9.21 3.64
N VAL A 95 18.28 9.88 2.75
CA VAL A 95 17.81 9.34 1.46
C VAL A 95 18.20 10.31 0.36
N ASP A 96 18.87 9.81 -0.67
CA ASP A 96 19.33 10.57 -1.82
C ASP A 96 18.75 9.98 -3.11
N PHE A 97 17.94 10.75 -3.81
CA PHE A 97 17.35 10.39 -5.11
C PHE A 97 18.25 10.75 -6.29
N ASN A 98 19.39 11.38 -6.05
CA ASN A 98 20.39 11.63 -7.08
C ASN A 98 21.28 10.39 -7.23
N VAL A 99 20.87 9.48 -8.10
CA VAL A 99 21.57 8.20 -8.31
C VAL A 99 21.75 7.91 -9.80
N GLY A 100 22.90 7.29 -10.09
CA GLY A 100 23.29 7.03 -11.48
C GLY A 100 23.66 8.33 -12.20
N LYS A 101 22.99 8.65 -13.31
CA LYS A 101 23.25 9.83 -14.15
C LYS A 101 22.14 10.89 -14.06
N SER A 102 21.17 10.74 -13.18
CA SER A 102 20.04 11.66 -13.09
C SER A 102 19.51 11.79 -11.67
N ASP A 103 19.14 13.01 -11.32
CA ASP A 103 18.35 13.30 -10.13
C ASP A 103 16.89 12.89 -10.38
N ARG A 104 16.32 12.14 -9.45
CA ARG A 104 14.93 11.69 -9.50
C ARG A 104 14.06 12.43 -8.50
N SER A 105 14.63 13.33 -7.69
CA SER A 105 13.86 14.16 -6.78
C SER A 105 12.82 14.96 -7.54
N GLY A 106 11.65 15.18 -6.95
CA GLY A 106 10.56 15.91 -7.55
C GLY A 106 9.81 15.18 -8.69
N ILE A 107 10.15 13.94 -9.02
CA ILE A 107 9.37 13.20 -10.03
C ILE A 107 7.98 12.93 -9.50
N LYS A 108 7.02 13.63 -10.07
CA LYS A 108 5.59 13.42 -9.87
C LYS A 108 4.86 13.59 -11.19
N VAL A 109 4.43 12.50 -11.76
CA VAL A 109 3.75 12.50 -13.06
C VAL A 109 2.26 12.74 -12.86
N THR A 110 1.78 13.86 -13.37
CA THR A 110 0.37 14.25 -13.34
C THR A 110 -0.27 14.15 -14.72
N GLY A 111 -1.61 14.07 -14.75
CA GLY A 111 -2.41 14.07 -15.97
C GLY A 111 -2.75 12.69 -16.53
N LYS A 112 -3.83 12.69 -17.33
CA LYS A 112 -4.50 11.47 -17.84
C LYS A 112 -3.58 10.55 -18.67
N ARG A 113 -2.63 11.10 -19.40
CA ARG A 113 -1.78 10.34 -20.37
C ARG A 113 -0.40 10.00 -19.86
N LYS A 114 0.00 10.48 -18.67
CA LYS A 114 1.31 10.20 -18.05
C LYS A 114 2.50 10.30 -19.03
N LYS A 115 2.42 11.24 -19.99
CA LYS A 115 3.36 11.34 -21.14
C LYS A 115 4.82 11.57 -20.74
N ASN A 116 5.05 12.16 -19.57
CA ASN A 116 6.39 12.48 -19.07
C ASN A 116 6.96 11.42 -18.10
N ALA A 117 6.26 10.29 -17.95
CA ALA A 117 6.75 9.22 -17.09
C ALA A 117 8.00 8.57 -17.70
N GLN A 118 9.09 8.58 -16.95
CA GLN A 118 10.32 7.90 -17.33
C GLN A 118 10.13 6.38 -17.17
N HIS A 119 10.67 5.62 -18.11
CA HIS A 119 10.64 4.15 -18.08
C HIS A 119 11.91 3.62 -17.42
N PHE A 120 11.74 2.70 -16.49
CA PHE A 120 12.82 2.09 -15.73
C PHE A 120 12.78 0.56 -15.88
N GLU A 121 13.97 -0.04 -15.93
CA GLU A 121 14.14 -1.49 -15.82
C GLU A 121 14.07 -1.91 -14.34
N SER A 122 13.79 -3.19 -14.09
CA SER A 122 13.67 -3.72 -12.73
C SER A 122 14.93 -3.48 -11.87
N ASN A 123 16.10 -3.50 -12.51
CA ASN A 123 17.38 -3.27 -11.84
C ASN A 123 17.79 -1.78 -11.78
N SER A 124 16.97 -0.85 -12.26
CA SER A 124 17.29 0.59 -12.19
C SER A 124 17.29 1.06 -10.74
N ALA A 125 18.31 1.84 -10.36
CA ALA A 125 18.37 2.46 -9.06
C ALA A 125 17.29 3.54 -8.92
N LEU A 126 16.60 3.56 -7.79
CA LEU A 126 15.62 4.60 -7.42
C LEU A 126 16.26 5.68 -6.55
N CYS A 127 16.89 5.25 -5.48
CA CYS A 127 17.58 6.11 -4.53
C CYS A 127 18.74 5.37 -3.85
N LYS A 128 19.50 6.13 -3.09
CA LYS A 128 20.47 5.64 -2.14
C LYS A 128 19.96 5.94 -0.73
N VAL A 129 19.95 4.93 0.11
CA VAL A 129 19.59 5.02 1.51
C VAL A 129 20.89 4.91 2.32
N ASN A 130 21.13 5.85 3.21
CA ASN A 130 22.34 5.91 4.02
C ASN A 130 22.01 5.64 5.49
N THR A 131 22.84 4.86 6.12
CA THR A 131 23.03 4.77 7.57
C THR A 131 24.35 5.45 7.93
N ASP A 132 24.71 5.46 9.19
CA ASP A 132 26.01 6.04 9.59
C ASP A 132 27.18 5.20 9.05
N ASP A 133 27.00 3.88 8.94
CA ASP A 133 28.05 2.94 8.57
C ASP A 133 28.07 2.57 7.09
N ALA A 134 26.93 2.68 6.37
CA ALA A 134 26.81 2.14 5.02
C ALA A 134 25.83 2.89 4.14
N SER A 135 25.90 2.58 2.85
CA SER A 135 24.97 3.08 1.84
C SER A 135 24.38 1.94 1.01
N TYR A 136 23.08 1.98 0.80
CA TYR A 136 22.31 0.94 0.12
C TYR A 136 21.58 1.51 -1.07
N ILE A 137 21.70 0.86 -2.23
CA ILE A 137 20.99 1.26 -3.44
C ILE A 137 19.65 0.54 -3.47
N VAL A 138 18.57 1.30 -3.44
CA VAL A 138 17.20 0.80 -3.64
C VAL A 138 16.88 0.79 -5.12
N ARG A 139 16.24 -0.27 -5.60
CA ARG A 139 15.96 -0.49 -7.02
C ARG A 139 14.48 -0.62 -7.31
N CYS A 140 14.11 -0.54 -8.59
CA CYS A 140 12.72 -0.59 -9.03
C CYS A 140 12.03 -1.92 -8.75
N CYS A 141 12.74 -3.04 -8.69
CA CYS A 141 12.23 -4.41 -8.62
C CYS A 141 11.34 -4.82 -9.79
N VAL A 142 10.58 -3.89 -10.35
CA VAL A 142 9.68 -4.10 -11.49
C VAL A 142 10.01 -3.15 -12.64
N LYS A 143 9.90 -3.65 -13.88
CA LYS A 143 10.02 -2.81 -15.06
C LYS A 143 8.73 -2.00 -15.27
N GLY A 144 8.83 -0.68 -15.42
CA GLY A 144 7.66 0.16 -15.60
C GLY A 144 7.95 1.66 -15.70
N SER A 145 6.88 2.43 -15.75
CA SER A 145 6.94 3.89 -15.72
C SER A 145 6.99 4.38 -14.28
N LEU A 146 8.02 5.14 -13.92
CA LEU A 146 8.10 5.82 -12.63
C LEU A 146 7.08 6.96 -12.62
N LEU A 147 6.15 6.91 -11.68
CA LEU A 147 5.10 7.91 -11.54
C LEU A 147 5.40 8.94 -10.47
N GLU A 148 5.98 8.48 -9.37
CA GLU A 148 6.27 9.33 -8.22
C GLU A 148 7.42 8.76 -7.40
N VAL A 149 8.24 9.64 -6.84
CA VAL A 149 9.14 9.33 -5.73
C VAL A 149 8.66 10.07 -4.48
N ASN A 150 8.94 9.49 -3.32
CA ASN A 150 8.55 10.09 -2.04
C ASN A 150 9.61 11.11 -1.58
N ASP A 151 9.51 12.34 -2.05
CA ASP A 151 10.44 13.42 -1.70
C ASP A 151 10.47 13.77 -0.22
N ARG A 152 9.43 13.40 0.54
CA ARG A 152 9.40 13.60 1.99
C ARG A 152 10.60 12.93 2.67
N LEU A 153 11.08 11.82 2.11
CA LEU A 153 12.20 11.06 2.66
C LEU A 153 13.52 11.85 2.65
N ILE A 154 13.66 12.86 1.78
CA ILE A 154 14.84 13.74 1.76
C ILE A 154 14.94 14.54 3.05
N LYS A 155 13.80 15.05 3.52
CA LYS A 155 13.71 15.88 4.73
C LYS A 155 13.43 15.07 5.99
N GLN A 156 12.81 13.92 5.85
CA GLN A 156 12.31 13.07 6.93
C GLN A 156 12.70 11.59 6.68
N PRO A 157 13.99 11.26 6.66
CA PRO A 157 14.44 9.87 6.41
C PRO A 157 13.96 8.90 7.51
N GLY A 158 13.69 9.39 8.72
CA GLY A 158 13.14 8.63 9.82
C GLY A 158 11.77 7.97 9.54
N LEU A 159 11.04 8.40 8.48
CA LEU A 159 9.83 7.72 8.01
C LEU A 159 10.13 6.28 7.56
N LEU A 160 11.32 6.02 7.03
CA LEU A 160 11.75 4.64 6.73
C LEU A 160 11.89 3.81 7.99
N ASN A 161 12.42 4.38 9.07
CA ASN A 161 12.60 3.66 10.33
C ASN A 161 11.28 3.37 11.04
N SER A 162 10.34 4.31 11.02
CA SER A 162 9.07 4.21 11.75
C SER A 162 7.92 3.58 10.96
N SER A 163 7.87 3.79 9.65
CA SER A 163 6.72 3.47 8.80
C SER A 163 7.15 3.04 7.38
N ALA A 164 8.17 2.18 7.27
CA ALA A 164 8.74 1.74 6.00
C ALA A 164 7.70 1.21 5.00
N ASP A 165 6.70 0.52 5.51
CA ASP A 165 5.61 -0.11 4.77
C ASP A 165 4.46 0.83 4.39
N ARG A 166 4.43 2.05 4.92
CA ARG A 166 3.37 3.04 4.69
C ARG A 166 3.95 4.36 4.22
N GLU A 167 4.15 5.31 5.13
CA GLU A 167 4.64 6.66 4.80
C GLU A 167 6.10 6.68 4.32
N GLY A 168 6.85 5.62 4.64
CA GLY A 168 8.22 5.39 4.19
C GLY A 168 8.34 4.69 2.82
N TYR A 169 7.26 4.61 2.02
CA TYR A 169 7.41 4.11 0.64
C TYR A 169 8.42 4.97 -0.14
N ILE A 170 9.09 4.36 -1.12
CA ILE A 170 10.15 5.05 -1.87
C ILE A 170 9.65 5.56 -3.21
N ALA A 171 8.92 4.73 -3.96
CA ALA A 171 8.44 5.09 -5.28
C ALA A 171 7.15 4.39 -5.67
N ILE A 172 6.44 5.00 -6.62
CA ILE A 172 5.26 4.41 -7.29
C ILE A 172 5.60 4.17 -8.75
N ILE A 173 5.44 2.93 -9.18
CA ILE A 173 5.77 2.47 -10.54
C ILE A 173 4.53 1.86 -11.18
N MET A 174 4.33 2.12 -12.48
CA MET A 174 3.30 1.49 -13.29
C MET A 174 3.94 0.52 -14.29
N PRO A 175 4.01 -0.78 -14.00
CA PRO A 175 4.41 -1.78 -14.98
C PRO A 175 3.35 -1.98 -16.05
N LYS A 176 3.77 -2.31 -17.28
CA LYS A 176 2.84 -2.84 -18.28
C LYS A 176 2.38 -4.24 -17.84
N PRO A 177 1.14 -4.67 -18.21
CA PRO A 177 0.65 -5.99 -17.83
C PRO A 177 1.60 -7.14 -18.22
N ALA A 178 2.18 -7.09 -19.44
CA ALA A 178 3.11 -8.11 -19.90
C ALA A 178 4.44 -8.12 -19.10
N ASP A 179 4.94 -6.96 -18.69
CA ASP A 179 6.16 -6.87 -17.87
C ASP A 179 5.91 -7.35 -16.44
N TRP A 180 4.73 -7.06 -15.91
CA TRP A 180 4.31 -7.58 -14.61
C TRP A 180 4.26 -9.11 -14.58
N LEU A 181 3.63 -9.73 -15.58
CA LEU A 181 3.54 -11.19 -15.65
C LEU A 181 4.92 -11.86 -15.67
N LYS A 182 5.92 -11.23 -16.29
CA LYS A 182 7.29 -11.75 -16.32
C LYS A 182 7.97 -11.70 -14.96
N VAL A 183 7.79 -10.62 -14.22
CA VAL A 183 8.50 -10.42 -12.94
C VAL A 183 7.79 -11.08 -11.76
N LYS A 184 6.46 -11.22 -11.82
CA LYS A 184 5.66 -11.79 -10.73
C LYS A 184 6.19 -13.15 -10.25
N GLY A 185 6.62 -14.01 -11.18
CA GLY A 185 7.15 -15.34 -10.85
C GLY A 185 8.49 -15.35 -10.11
N SER A 186 9.20 -14.22 -10.08
CA SER A 186 10.46 -14.05 -9.33
C SER A 186 10.28 -13.36 -7.97
N LEU A 187 9.06 -12.93 -7.66
CA LEU A 187 8.72 -12.32 -6.38
C LEU A 187 8.05 -13.34 -5.46
N LEU A 188 8.29 -13.25 -4.17
CA LEU A 188 7.65 -14.08 -3.17
C LEU A 188 6.35 -13.44 -2.68
N GLY A 189 5.33 -14.25 -2.42
CA GLY A 189 4.16 -13.84 -1.66
C GLY A 189 4.49 -13.63 -0.18
N LEU A 190 3.56 -13.03 0.57
CA LEU A 190 3.76 -12.70 1.99
C LEU A 190 4.12 -13.94 2.83
N GLU A 191 3.38 -15.04 2.68
CA GLU A 191 3.59 -16.26 3.48
C GLU A 191 4.90 -16.98 3.11
N GLU A 192 5.28 -16.97 1.85
CA GLU A 192 6.56 -17.52 1.39
C GLU A 192 7.74 -16.69 1.92
N TYR A 193 7.57 -15.37 1.91
CA TYR A 193 8.59 -14.45 2.41
C TYR A 193 8.76 -14.55 3.92
N LYS A 194 7.66 -14.65 4.68
CA LYS A 194 7.71 -14.89 6.13
C LYS A 194 8.48 -16.17 6.46
N LYS A 195 8.16 -17.27 5.76
CA LYS A 195 8.89 -18.54 5.94
C LYS A 195 10.38 -18.42 5.63
N LEU A 196 10.75 -17.65 4.58
CA LEU A 196 12.13 -17.46 4.21
C LEU A 196 12.92 -16.68 5.28
N ARG A 197 12.28 -15.72 5.94
CA ARG A 197 12.93 -14.83 6.92
C ARG A 197 12.65 -15.21 8.38
N GLU A 198 11.88 -16.28 8.61
CA GLU A 198 11.50 -16.74 9.96
C GLU A 198 10.85 -15.64 10.81
N CYS A 199 9.99 -14.82 10.19
CA CYS A 199 9.32 -13.65 10.79
C CYS A 199 7.87 -14.00 11.16
#